data_e5bcb270840bb33a4825143fdebf1d85
#
_entry.id   e5bcb270840bb33a4825143fdebf1d85
#
_cell.length_a   1.000
_cell.length_b   1.000
_cell.length_c   1.000
_cell.angle_alpha   90.00
_cell.angle_beta   90.00
_cell.angle_gamma   90.00
#
_symmetry.space_group_name_H-M   'P 1'
#
loop_
_entity.id
_entity.type
_entity.pdbx_description
1 polymer ?
#
loop_
_entity_poly.entity_id
_entity_poly.type
_entity_poly.pdbx_seq_one_letter_code
_entity_poly.pdbx_strand_id
1 'polypeptide(L)'
;MRKPVIFIIVIAVLAAGAIGAGVLYQRWHDSPRYALQQMVLSLQERNLETFYKYVDLKEIFNNFLEDASRETQPGNQGGDDWTRFSRHLGRQFARHIFPKLYDNFEKQIHSMIKNYLQDLTNTQILALTAAVTTARIDVKGDEALVTVLDPKGKRPLRFQMRRAPGGGDWRIVALTYEDFKPFLKREFLGINHKKDNV
;
A
#
# COMPACT_ATOMS: atom_id res chain seq x y z
N MET A 1 -33.97 -47.29 18.77
CA MET A 1 -32.53 -47.04 18.95
C MET A 1 -31.90 -46.14 17.83
N ARG A 2 -32.64 -45.50 16.93
CA ARG A 2 -32.09 -44.68 15.82
C ARG A 2 -32.01 -43.17 16.13
N LYS A 3 -32.77 -42.65 17.09
CA LYS A 3 -32.83 -41.20 17.42
C LYS A 3 -31.54 -40.59 17.95
N PRO A 4 -30.76 -41.23 18.86
CA PRO A 4 -29.52 -40.63 19.35
C PRO A 4 -28.42 -40.53 18.28
N VAL A 5 -28.36 -41.46 17.32
CA VAL A 5 -27.39 -41.48 16.24
C VAL A 5 -27.62 -40.30 15.28
N ILE A 6 -28.90 -40.02 14.94
CA ILE A 6 -29.25 -38.87 14.08
C ILE A 6 -28.85 -37.56 14.76
N PHE A 7 -29.07 -37.42 16.06
CA PHE A 7 -28.72 -36.24 16.83
C PHE A 7 -27.19 -36.01 16.86
N ILE A 8 -26.40 -37.07 17.01
CA ILE A 8 -24.93 -36.99 16.96
C ILE A 8 -24.45 -36.57 15.57
N ILE A 9 -25.05 -37.11 14.50
CA ILE A 9 -24.69 -36.73 13.12
C ILE A 9 -25.01 -35.25 12.85
N VAL A 10 -26.15 -34.76 13.31
CA VAL A 10 -26.54 -33.35 13.14
C VAL A 10 -25.56 -32.41 13.86
N ILE A 11 -25.19 -32.76 15.11
CA ILE A 11 -24.19 -31.99 15.87
C ILE A 11 -22.84 -32.01 15.16
N ALA A 12 -22.38 -33.15 14.65
CA ALA A 12 -21.12 -33.26 13.91
C ALA A 12 -21.11 -32.41 12.64
N VAL A 13 -22.20 -32.39 11.89
CA VAL A 13 -22.34 -31.55 10.67
C VAL A 13 -22.34 -30.06 11.03
N LEU A 14 -23.05 -29.65 12.09
CA LEU A 14 -23.06 -28.27 12.56
C LEU A 14 -21.67 -27.82 13.05
N ALA A 15 -20.98 -28.69 13.80
CA ALA A 15 -19.63 -28.43 14.27
C ALA A 15 -18.62 -28.28 13.09
N ALA A 16 -18.69 -29.20 12.13
CA ALA A 16 -17.87 -29.14 10.92
C ALA A 16 -18.16 -27.85 10.09
N GLY A 17 -19.44 -27.48 9.98
CA GLY A 17 -19.86 -26.23 9.33
C GLY A 17 -19.33 -25.00 10.05
N ALA A 18 -19.39 -24.95 11.37
CA ALA A 18 -18.88 -23.85 12.17
C ALA A 18 -17.35 -23.71 12.06
N ILE A 19 -16.61 -24.84 12.10
CA ILE A 19 -15.15 -24.85 11.90
C ILE A 19 -14.81 -24.38 10.49
N GLY A 20 -15.50 -24.87 9.46
CA GLY A 20 -15.28 -24.45 8.09
C GLY A 20 -15.53 -22.96 7.88
N ALA A 21 -16.62 -22.43 8.44
CA ALA A 21 -16.94 -21.02 8.40
C ALA A 21 -15.89 -20.18 9.13
N GLY A 22 -15.39 -20.64 10.29
CA GLY A 22 -14.32 -19.97 11.03
C GLY A 22 -13.01 -19.90 10.24
N VAL A 23 -12.61 -20.97 9.58
CA VAL A 23 -11.40 -21.01 8.75
C VAL A 23 -11.54 -20.11 7.53
N LEU A 24 -12.70 -20.09 6.87
CA LEU A 24 -12.96 -19.20 5.73
C LEU A 24 -12.96 -17.73 6.16
N TYR A 25 -13.59 -17.43 7.30
CA TYR A 25 -13.59 -16.09 7.88
C TYR A 25 -12.16 -15.61 8.20
N GLN A 26 -11.35 -16.44 8.82
CA GLN A 26 -9.97 -16.12 9.16
C GLN A 26 -9.12 -15.90 7.89
N ARG A 27 -9.25 -16.77 6.87
CA ARG A 27 -8.55 -16.60 5.58
C ARG A 27 -8.95 -15.31 4.87
N TRP A 28 -10.22 -14.94 4.94
CA TRP A 28 -10.70 -13.70 4.35
C TRP A 28 -10.14 -12.49 5.10
N HIS A 29 -10.16 -12.54 6.44
CA HIS A 29 -9.62 -11.49 7.31
C HIS A 29 -8.12 -11.31 7.14
N ASP A 30 -7.40 -12.40 6.86
CA ASP A 30 -5.95 -12.42 6.62
C ASP A 30 -5.58 -12.11 5.15
N SER A 31 -6.46 -11.51 4.37
CA SER A 31 -6.23 -11.25 2.96
C SER A 31 -5.81 -9.80 2.67
N PRO A 32 -5.00 -9.55 1.61
CA PRO A 32 -4.68 -8.19 1.18
C PRO A 32 -5.94 -7.39 0.83
N ARG A 33 -6.96 -8.03 0.30
CA ARG A 33 -8.24 -7.39 -0.04
C ARG A 33 -8.96 -6.86 1.19
N TYR A 34 -8.97 -7.62 2.27
CA TYR A 34 -9.53 -7.17 3.54
C TYR A 34 -8.81 -5.92 4.04
N ALA A 35 -7.48 -5.93 4.05
CA ALA A 35 -6.68 -4.77 4.47
C ALA A 35 -7.01 -3.51 3.64
N LEU A 36 -7.15 -3.66 2.32
CA LEU A 36 -7.57 -2.55 1.45
C LEU A 36 -8.99 -2.06 1.74
N GLN A 37 -9.92 -2.96 2.05
CA GLN A 37 -11.27 -2.58 2.44
C GLN A 37 -11.27 -1.80 3.76
N GLN A 38 -10.52 -2.27 4.76
CA GLN A 38 -10.36 -1.57 6.04
C GLN A 38 -9.71 -0.19 5.86
N MET A 39 -8.74 -0.08 4.96
CA MET A 39 -8.13 1.19 4.61
C MET A 39 -9.15 2.17 4.01
N VAL A 40 -10.00 1.74 3.07
CA VAL A 40 -11.06 2.59 2.50
C VAL A 40 -12.11 2.95 3.57
N LEU A 41 -12.49 1.99 4.42
CA LEU A 41 -13.42 2.23 5.53
C LEU A 41 -12.87 3.27 6.50
N SER A 42 -11.59 3.18 6.85
CA SER A 42 -10.93 4.17 7.73
C SER A 42 -10.91 5.58 7.13
N LEU A 43 -10.79 5.71 5.81
CA LEU A 43 -10.93 6.99 5.12
C LEU A 43 -12.38 7.52 5.21
N GLN A 44 -13.36 6.66 5.06
CA GLN A 44 -14.78 7.01 5.23
C GLN A 44 -15.08 7.49 6.65
N GLU A 45 -14.52 6.83 7.65
CA GLU A 45 -14.66 7.19 9.07
C GLU A 45 -13.75 8.35 9.49
N ARG A 46 -12.91 8.86 8.58
CA ARG A 46 -11.89 9.88 8.84
C ARG A 46 -10.90 9.48 9.95
N ASN A 47 -10.69 8.18 10.10
CA ASN A 47 -9.81 7.59 11.09
C ASN A 47 -8.41 7.34 10.51
N LEU A 48 -7.55 8.36 10.57
CA LEU A 48 -6.18 8.29 10.05
C LEU A 48 -5.31 7.27 10.79
N GLU A 49 -5.53 7.09 12.09
CA GLU A 49 -4.77 6.10 12.87
C GLU A 49 -4.97 4.69 12.31
N THR A 50 -6.23 4.32 12.05
CA THR A 50 -6.56 3.03 11.44
C THR A 50 -6.03 2.95 10.00
N PHE A 51 -6.10 4.03 9.21
CA PHE A 51 -5.53 4.07 7.87
C PHE A 51 -4.03 3.73 7.86
N TYR A 52 -3.25 4.34 8.76
CA TYR A 52 -1.80 4.11 8.83
C TYR A 52 -1.38 2.73 9.36
N LYS A 53 -2.30 1.93 9.91
CA LYS A 53 -2.04 0.52 10.21
C LYS A 53 -1.79 -0.31 8.95
N TYR A 54 -2.38 0.12 7.83
CA TYR A 54 -2.31 -0.57 6.54
C TYR A 54 -1.33 0.07 5.55
N VAL A 55 -0.57 1.08 5.98
CA VAL A 55 0.40 1.80 5.12
C VAL A 55 1.73 1.95 5.86
N ASP A 56 2.80 1.37 5.32
CA ASP A 56 4.15 1.54 5.85
C ASP A 56 4.86 2.67 5.10
N LEU A 57 4.64 3.91 5.57
CA LEU A 57 5.22 5.11 4.94
C LEU A 57 6.75 5.06 4.89
N LYS A 58 7.39 4.46 5.91
CA LYS A 58 8.84 4.36 5.97
C LYS A 58 9.38 3.43 4.91
N GLU A 59 8.75 2.29 4.73
CA GLU A 59 9.16 1.33 3.71
C GLU A 59 8.84 1.86 2.29
N ILE A 60 7.69 2.51 2.10
CA ILE A 60 7.37 3.22 0.85
C ILE A 60 8.44 4.24 0.50
N PHE A 61 8.87 5.05 1.47
CA PHE A 61 9.90 6.06 1.27
C PHE A 61 11.25 5.44 0.92
N ASN A 62 11.65 4.34 1.59
CA ASN A 62 12.87 3.62 1.30
C ASN A 62 12.88 3.06 -0.12
N ASN A 63 11.82 2.36 -0.51
CA ASN A 63 11.67 1.80 -1.85
C ASN A 63 11.67 2.90 -2.92
N PHE A 64 11.02 4.01 -2.63
CA PHE A 64 11.03 5.18 -3.53
C PHE A 64 12.44 5.74 -3.74
N LEU A 65 13.24 5.90 -2.68
CA LEU A 65 14.62 6.38 -2.80
C LEU A 65 15.50 5.38 -3.55
N GLU A 66 15.30 4.10 -3.34
CA GLU A 66 16.03 3.05 -4.05
C GLU A 66 15.73 3.10 -5.56
N ASP A 67 14.47 3.18 -5.94
CA ASP A 67 14.04 3.26 -7.34
C ASP A 67 14.55 4.56 -8.01
N ALA A 68 14.45 5.70 -7.31
CA ALA A 68 14.97 6.97 -7.80
C ALA A 68 16.50 6.93 -7.99
N SER A 69 17.22 6.23 -7.10
CA SER A 69 18.68 6.08 -7.21
C SER A 69 19.09 5.19 -8.38
N ARG A 70 18.29 4.18 -8.73
CA ARG A 70 18.53 3.30 -9.90
C ARG A 70 18.33 4.05 -11.22
N GLU A 71 17.34 4.93 -11.28
CA GLU A 71 17.06 5.72 -12.50
C GLU A 71 18.17 6.74 -12.80
N THR A 72 18.85 7.23 -11.77
CA THR A 72 19.93 8.24 -11.90
C THR A 72 21.31 7.64 -12.22
N GLN A 73 21.45 6.32 -12.34
CA GLN A 73 22.71 5.71 -12.77
C GLN A 73 22.88 5.84 -14.29
N PRO A 74 23.74 6.76 -14.79
CA PRO A 74 24.15 6.73 -16.19
C PRO A 74 24.91 5.43 -16.43
N GLY A 75 24.63 4.77 -17.54
CA GLY A 75 25.18 3.46 -17.91
C GLY A 75 26.64 3.29 -17.53
N ASN A 76 26.87 2.32 -16.73
CA ASN A 76 28.05 1.50 -16.45
C ASN A 76 29.39 1.93 -17.09
N GLN A 77 29.95 3.08 -16.72
CA GLN A 77 31.35 3.46 -17.01
C GLN A 77 31.90 4.41 -15.93
N GLY A 78 31.95 3.95 -14.70
CA GLY A 78 32.58 4.72 -13.63
C GLY A 78 33.05 3.79 -12.55
N GLY A 79 34.31 3.40 -12.65
CA GLY A 79 34.96 2.47 -11.78
C GLY A 79 34.90 2.80 -10.28
N ASP A 80 35.52 1.95 -9.49
CA ASP A 80 35.68 1.88 -8.03
C ASP A 80 35.48 3.17 -7.20
N ASP A 81 35.80 4.35 -7.72
CA ASP A 81 35.72 5.62 -7.00
C ASP A 81 34.28 6.12 -6.77
N TRP A 82 33.37 5.93 -7.74
CA TRP A 82 31.96 6.28 -7.56
C TRP A 82 31.27 5.35 -6.56
N THR A 83 31.62 4.08 -6.58
CA THR A 83 31.09 3.08 -5.65
C THR A 83 31.60 3.33 -4.22
N ARG A 84 32.82 3.85 -4.05
CA ARG A 84 33.38 4.27 -2.75
C ARG A 84 32.75 5.57 -2.26
N PHE A 85 32.55 6.54 -3.13
CA PHE A 85 31.91 7.81 -2.84
C PHE A 85 30.42 7.63 -2.46
N SER A 86 29.67 6.82 -3.21
CA SER A 86 28.28 6.52 -2.88
C SER A 86 28.13 5.73 -1.57
N ARG A 87 29.07 4.81 -1.25
CA ARG A 87 29.10 4.13 0.06
C ARG A 87 29.44 5.06 1.22
N HIS A 88 30.29 6.04 0.99
CA HIS A 88 30.65 7.02 2.03
C HIS A 88 29.53 8.04 2.26
N LEU A 89 28.96 8.59 1.19
CA LEU A 89 27.76 9.42 1.24
C LEU A 89 26.57 8.67 1.80
N GLY A 90 26.39 7.39 1.44
CA GLY A 90 25.30 6.56 1.92
C GLY A 90 25.27 6.43 3.45
N ARG A 91 26.42 6.34 4.12
CA ARG A 91 26.49 6.28 5.59
C ARG A 91 26.19 7.62 6.26
N GLN A 92 26.68 8.73 5.73
CA GLN A 92 26.35 10.07 6.24
C GLN A 92 24.92 10.46 5.90
N PHE A 93 24.46 10.13 4.70
CA PHE A 93 23.08 10.30 4.27
C PHE A 93 22.12 9.53 5.17
N ALA A 94 22.39 8.23 5.42
CA ALA A 94 21.56 7.40 6.27
C ALA A 94 21.47 7.91 7.72
N ARG A 95 22.51 8.53 8.25
CA ARG A 95 22.55 9.01 9.65
C ARG A 95 21.96 10.40 9.86
N HIS A 96 22.18 11.32 8.92
CA HIS A 96 21.92 12.75 9.15
C HIS A 96 20.87 13.36 8.20
N ILE A 97 20.82 12.90 6.97
CA ILE A 97 19.94 13.47 5.95
C ILE A 97 18.63 12.67 5.84
N PHE A 98 18.73 11.35 5.83
CA PHE A 98 17.58 10.45 5.69
C PHE A 98 16.46 10.71 6.73
N PRO A 99 16.74 10.82 8.05
CA PRO A 99 15.70 11.08 9.03
C PRO A 99 14.94 12.38 8.75
N LYS A 100 15.66 13.46 8.41
CA LYS A 100 15.05 14.75 8.09
C LYS A 100 14.20 14.73 6.83
N LEU A 101 14.66 14.01 5.80
CA LEU A 101 13.88 13.81 4.56
C LEU A 101 12.64 12.99 4.84
N TYR A 102 12.77 11.91 5.61
CA TYR A 102 11.63 11.08 6.01
C TYR A 102 10.61 11.87 6.83
N ASP A 103 11.04 12.62 7.84
CA ASP A 103 10.16 13.46 8.66
C ASP A 103 9.38 14.48 7.83
N ASN A 104 10.04 15.10 6.84
CA ASN A 104 9.39 16.02 5.94
C ASN A 104 8.40 15.31 5.01
N PHE A 105 8.79 14.16 4.46
CA PHE A 105 7.92 13.32 3.63
C PHE A 105 6.67 12.90 4.42
N GLU A 106 6.85 12.35 5.62
CA GLU A 106 5.77 11.90 6.48
C GLU A 106 4.79 13.05 6.79
N LYS A 107 5.30 14.22 7.20
CA LYS A 107 4.47 15.41 7.47
C LYS A 107 3.69 15.86 6.25
N GLN A 108 4.32 15.85 5.07
CA GLN A 108 3.64 16.24 3.84
C GLN A 108 2.56 15.24 3.45
N ILE A 109 2.84 13.94 3.54
CA ILE A 109 1.84 12.88 3.28
C ILE A 109 0.67 12.98 4.26
N HIS A 110 0.94 13.15 5.56
CA HIS A 110 -0.10 13.33 6.58
C HIS A 110 -0.98 14.56 6.28
N SER A 111 -0.36 15.69 5.96
CA SER A 111 -1.09 16.93 5.62
C SER A 111 -1.96 16.74 4.36
N MET A 112 -1.39 16.10 3.33
CA MET A 112 -2.10 15.85 2.08
C MET A 112 -3.28 14.90 2.25
N ILE A 113 -3.11 13.81 2.99
CA ILE A 113 -4.20 12.87 3.26
C ILE A 113 -5.27 13.56 4.13
N LYS A 114 -4.87 14.33 5.14
CA LYS A 114 -5.80 15.09 5.98
C LYS A 114 -6.63 16.07 5.15
N ASN A 115 -6.01 16.83 4.26
CA ASN A 115 -6.69 17.77 3.37
C ASN A 115 -7.63 17.03 2.41
N TYR A 116 -7.15 15.94 1.80
CA TYR A 116 -7.98 15.10 0.94
C TYR A 116 -9.24 14.57 1.64
N LEU A 117 -9.11 14.16 2.91
CA LEU A 117 -10.24 13.68 3.71
C LEU A 117 -11.27 14.76 4.03
N GLN A 118 -10.87 16.03 4.12
CA GLN A 118 -11.82 17.14 4.34
C GLN A 118 -12.77 17.31 3.16
N ASP A 119 -12.24 17.11 1.94
CA ASP A 119 -12.95 17.29 0.67
C ASP A 119 -13.55 15.97 0.12
N LEU A 120 -13.37 14.86 0.85
CA LEU A 120 -13.79 13.54 0.39
C LEU A 120 -15.33 13.42 0.36
N THR A 121 -15.86 13.26 -0.83
CA THR A 121 -17.31 13.12 -1.05
C THR A 121 -17.74 11.65 -1.01
N ASN A 122 -19.03 11.40 -0.75
CA ASN A 122 -19.61 10.05 -0.79
C ASN A 122 -19.40 9.36 -2.14
N THR A 123 -19.45 10.11 -3.25
CA THR A 123 -19.18 9.56 -4.59
C THR A 123 -17.73 9.08 -4.74
N GLN A 124 -16.77 9.80 -4.15
CA GLN A 124 -15.36 9.39 -4.17
C GLN A 124 -15.12 8.15 -3.29
N ILE A 125 -15.77 8.08 -2.13
CA ILE A 125 -15.72 6.88 -1.26
C ILE A 125 -16.28 5.67 -2.00
N LEU A 126 -17.42 5.82 -2.67
CA LEU A 126 -18.00 4.74 -3.48
C LEU A 126 -17.06 4.31 -4.61
N ALA A 127 -16.42 5.26 -5.28
CA ALA A 127 -15.43 4.98 -6.32
C ALA A 127 -14.21 4.22 -5.78
N LEU A 128 -13.69 4.60 -4.60
CA LEU A 128 -12.59 3.89 -3.92
C LEU A 128 -13.01 2.46 -3.53
N THR A 129 -14.20 2.29 -2.98
CA THR A 129 -14.75 0.98 -2.63
C THR A 129 -14.87 0.08 -3.87
N ALA A 130 -15.41 0.62 -4.97
CA ALA A 130 -15.51 -0.10 -6.23
C ALA A 130 -14.13 -0.47 -6.79
N ALA A 131 -13.15 0.46 -6.73
CA ALA A 131 -11.79 0.24 -7.17
C ALA A 131 -11.11 -0.92 -6.39
N VAL A 132 -11.27 -0.97 -5.06
CA VAL A 132 -10.75 -2.07 -4.23
C VAL A 132 -11.46 -3.39 -4.53
N THR A 133 -12.78 -3.35 -4.76
CA THR A 133 -13.57 -4.54 -5.09
C THR A 133 -13.12 -5.18 -6.41
N THR A 134 -12.81 -4.34 -7.40
CA THR A 134 -12.40 -4.77 -8.74
C THR A 134 -10.88 -4.91 -8.89
N ALA A 135 -10.10 -4.57 -7.87
CA ALA A 135 -8.64 -4.66 -7.89
C ALA A 135 -8.18 -6.09 -8.20
N ARG A 136 -7.23 -6.22 -9.10
CA ARG A 136 -6.50 -7.47 -9.31
C ARG A 136 -5.42 -7.60 -8.26
N ILE A 137 -5.40 -8.72 -7.54
CA ILE A 137 -4.45 -8.99 -6.46
C ILE A 137 -3.78 -10.33 -6.75
N ASP A 138 -2.48 -10.29 -7.01
CA ASP A 138 -1.64 -11.45 -7.24
C ASP A 138 -0.79 -11.69 -5.98
N VAL A 139 -1.12 -12.73 -5.20
CA VAL A 139 -0.47 -13.06 -3.91
C VAL A 139 0.60 -14.12 -4.11
N LYS A 140 1.81 -13.88 -3.57
CA LYS A 140 2.93 -14.83 -3.54
C LYS A 140 3.51 -14.87 -2.13
N GLY A 141 3.13 -15.86 -1.34
CA GLY A 141 3.55 -15.95 0.07
C GLY A 141 3.05 -14.75 0.87
N ASP A 142 3.96 -14.02 1.48
CA ASP A 142 3.67 -12.82 2.27
C ASP A 142 3.74 -11.50 1.47
N GLU A 143 3.82 -11.59 0.15
CA GLU A 143 3.82 -10.44 -0.75
C GLU A 143 2.61 -10.49 -1.68
N ALA A 144 2.08 -9.33 -2.03
CA ALA A 144 0.99 -9.19 -2.99
C ALA A 144 1.22 -7.98 -3.89
N LEU A 145 1.05 -8.20 -5.21
CA LEU A 145 0.98 -7.12 -6.18
C LEU A 145 -0.49 -6.76 -6.41
N VAL A 146 -0.83 -5.53 -6.14
CA VAL A 146 -2.18 -4.99 -6.35
C VAL A 146 -2.17 -4.08 -7.55
N THR A 147 -3.12 -4.29 -8.45
CA THR A 147 -3.38 -3.43 -9.61
C THR A 147 -4.81 -2.90 -9.53
N VAL A 148 -4.94 -1.60 -9.35
CA VAL A 148 -6.20 -0.88 -9.34
C VAL A 148 -6.38 -0.17 -10.68
N LEU A 149 -7.51 -0.33 -11.32
CA LEU A 149 -7.83 0.42 -12.53
C LEU A 149 -8.36 1.80 -12.13
N ASP A 150 -7.75 2.86 -12.69
CA ASP A 150 -8.31 4.21 -12.57
C ASP A 150 -9.73 4.20 -13.16
N PRO A 151 -10.76 4.66 -12.42
CA PRO A 151 -12.13 4.78 -12.94
C PRO A 151 -12.24 5.61 -14.22
N LYS A 152 -11.29 6.50 -14.47
CA LYS A 152 -11.15 7.27 -15.70
C LYS A 152 -10.40 6.54 -16.82
N GLY A 153 -10.00 5.27 -16.59
CA GLY A 153 -9.49 4.33 -17.59
C GLY A 153 -8.14 4.65 -18.21
N LYS A 154 -7.38 5.60 -17.65
CA LYS A 154 -6.18 6.08 -18.33
C LYS A 154 -4.90 5.33 -17.97
N ARG A 155 -4.73 4.84 -16.73
CA ARG A 155 -3.55 4.06 -16.32
C ARG A 155 -3.86 3.19 -15.10
N PRO A 156 -3.38 1.94 -15.03
CA PRO A 156 -3.46 1.16 -13.81
C PRO A 156 -2.51 1.76 -12.75
N LEU A 157 -2.97 1.83 -11.51
CA LEU A 157 -2.15 2.12 -10.35
C LEU A 157 -1.69 0.80 -9.74
N ARG A 158 -0.39 0.59 -9.63
CA ARG A 158 0.20 -0.63 -9.07
C ARG A 158 0.95 -0.32 -7.79
N PHE A 159 0.77 -1.18 -6.80
CA PHE A 159 1.48 -1.10 -5.55
C PHE A 159 1.69 -2.49 -4.95
N GLN A 160 2.68 -2.60 -4.10
CA GLN A 160 3.00 -3.84 -3.40
C GLN A 160 2.50 -3.77 -1.97
N MET A 161 1.96 -4.89 -1.52
CA MET A 161 1.63 -5.11 -0.13
C MET A 161 2.49 -6.25 0.42
N ARG A 162 2.81 -6.16 1.70
CA ARG A 162 3.48 -7.22 2.44
C ARG A 162 2.74 -7.49 3.73
N ARG A 163 2.70 -8.75 4.10
CA ARG A 163 2.18 -9.20 5.38
C ARG A 163 3.18 -8.89 6.49
N ALA A 164 2.70 -8.35 7.60
CA ALA A 164 3.56 -8.12 8.76
C ALA A 164 4.12 -9.45 9.31
N PRO A 165 5.36 -9.45 9.83
CA PRO A 165 5.96 -10.66 10.41
C PRO A 165 5.06 -11.30 11.47
N GLY A 166 5.03 -12.64 11.49
CA GLY A 166 4.19 -13.39 12.44
C GLY A 166 2.73 -13.54 12.05
N GLY A 167 2.36 -13.25 10.79
CA GLY A 167 0.98 -13.42 10.29
C GLY A 167 0.08 -12.24 10.59
N GLY A 168 0.65 -11.04 10.76
CA GLY A 168 -0.10 -9.81 11.00
C GLY A 168 -0.79 -9.23 9.76
N ASP A 169 -1.28 -7.99 9.88
CA ASP A 169 -2.00 -7.29 8.84
C ASP A 169 -1.16 -7.06 7.58
N TRP A 170 -1.82 -7.06 6.43
CA TRP A 170 -1.22 -6.66 5.17
C TRP A 170 -1.06 -5.14 5.12
N ARG A 171 0.13 -4.67 4.67
CA ARG A 171 0.45 -3.24 4.57
C ARG A 171 0.94 -2.90 3.17
N ILE A 172 0.62 -1.73 2.69
CA ILE A 172 1.22 -1.16 1.49
C ILE A 172 2.67 -0.79 1.84
N VAL A 173 3.64 -1.34 1.11
CA VAL A 173 5.08 -1.15 1.35
C VAL A 173 5.79 -0.48 0.18
N ALA A 174 5.24 -0.54 -1.03
CA ALA A 174 5.82 0.11 -2.20
C ALA A 174 4.74 0.56 -3.18
N LEU A 175 5.00 1.68 -3.84
CA LEU A 175 4.22 2.18 -4.97
C LEU A 175 5.09 2.05 -6.22
N THR A 176 4.50 1.64 -7.35
CA THR A 176 5.27 1.58 -8.59
C THR A 176 5.71 2.99 -8.97
N TYR A 177 7.02 3.23 -9.00
CA TYR A 177 7.61 4.55 -9.20
C TYR A 177 7.05 5.27 -10.43
N GLU A 178 6.97 4.58 -11.58
CA GLU A 178 6.45 5.16 -12.83
C GLU A 178 5.00 5.64 -12.73
N ASP A 179 4.17 4.93 -11.94
CA ASP A 179 2.76 5.31 -11.74
C ASP A 179 2.64 6.52 -10.80
N PHE A 180 3.60 6.69 -9.88
CA PHE A 180 3.59 7.74 -8.86
C PHE A 180 4.46 8.96 -9.20
N LYS A 181 5.44 8.80 -10.09
CA LYS A 181 6.36 9.85 -10.54
C LYS A 181 5.68 11.16 -10.99
N PRO A 182 4.57 11.14 -11.75
CA PRO A 182 3.89 12.38 -12.14
C PRO A 182 3.30 13.13 -10.94
N PHE A 183 2.79 12.40 -9.96
CA PHE A 183 2.27 12.96 -8.72
C PHE A 183 3.38 13.62 -7.89
N LEU A 184 4.50 12.93 -7.70
CA LEU A 184 5.64 13.45 -6.95
C LEU A 184 6.24 14.71 -7.60
N LYS A 185 6.38 14.72 -8.93
CA LYS A 185 6.85 15.91 -9.65
C LYS A 185 5.97 17.13 -9.39
N ARG A 186 4.66 16.92 -9.36
CA ARG A 186 3.71 18.01 -9.14
C ARG A 186 3.74 18.52 -7.69
N GLU A 187 3.70 17.62 -6.71
CA GLU A 187 3.49 17.96 -5.30
C GLU A 187 4.81 18.32 -4.58
N PHE A 188 5.91 17.62 -4.90
CA PHE A 188 7.17 17.79 -4.18
C PHE A 188 8.21 18.66 -4.88
N LEU A 189 8.19 18.70 -6.22
CA LEU A 189 9.19 19.48 -6.97
C LEU A 189 8.65 20.82 -7.45
N GLY A 190 7.37 21.14 -7.19
CA GLY A 190 6.76 22.42 -7.55
C GLY A 190 6.80 22.73 -9.06
N ILE A 191 7.05 21.72 -9.90
CA ILE A 191 7.07 21.85 -11.35
C ILE A 191 5.62 21.85 -11.83
N ASN A 192 4.93 22.96 -11.58
CA ASN A 192 3.70 23.26 -12.28
C ASN A 192 4.06 23.42 -13.76
N HIS A 193 3.68 22.47 -14.58
CA HIS A 193 3.48 22.74 -16.00
C HIS A 193 2.35 23.80 -16.11
N LYS A 194 2.74 25.07 -16.01
CA LYS A 194 1.94 26.14 -16.57
C LYS A 194 1.73 25.73 -18.02
N LYS A 195 0.52 25.32 -18.37
CA LYS A 195 0.12 25.16 -19.76
C LYS A 195 0.38 26.50 -20.41
N ASP A 196 1.40 26.58 -21.24
CA ASP A 196 1.53 27.63 -22.22
C ASP A 196 0.37 27.41 -23.20
N ASN A 197 -0.72 28.10 -22.93
CA ASN A 197 -1.72 28.41 -23.93
C ASN A 197 -1.22 29.65 -24.66
N VAL A 198 -0.70 29.46 -25.87
CA VAL A 198 -0.72 30.45 -26.96
C VAL A 198 -1.41 29.77 -28.12
#